data_3d6bf1ec3a502cd3ebc80009efa0e249
#
_entry.id   3d6bf1ec3a502cd3ebc80009efa0e249
#
_cell.length_a   1.000
_cell.length_b   1.000
_cell.length_c   1.000
_cell.angle_alpha   90.00
_cell.angle_beta   90.00
_cell.angle_gamma   90.00
#
_symmetry.space_group_name_H-M   'P 1'
#
loop_
_entity.id
_entity.type
_entity.pdbx_description
1 polymer ?
#
loop_
_entity_poly.entity_id
_entity_poly.type
_entity_poly.pdbx_seq_one_letter_code
_entity_poly.pdbx_strand_id
1 'polypeptide(L)'
;MSRTHAHQGVIAFAAVREYVSVEDILADAAAKNEKPLIVVCDEISDPHNLGAIIRTAYCAGAHGVIIPKRRGVGLTSAVFKSSAGAAAHIPVARVANLASTVDELKEKGVWVYGTAAEGTTFLYDADLKGPAAIVICSEGSGMGRLVLEKCDFLVSIPMKRLISSLNA
;
A
#
# COMPACT_ATOMS: atom_id res chain seq x y z
N MET A 1 2.42 1.78 31.04
CA MET A 1 3.82 1.33 31.15
C MET A 1 4.30 0.89 29.78
N SER A 2 5.49 1.31 29.33
CA SER A 2 6.05 0.85 28.05
C SER A 2 6.30 -0.65 28.08
N ARG A 3 5.95 -1.35 27.01
CA ARG A 3 6.24 -2.79 26.84
C ARG A 3 7.67 -3.06 26.38
N THR A 4 8.44 -2.02 26.08
CA THR A 4 9.84 -2.13 25.65
C THR A 4 10.71 -1.30 26.57
N HIS A 5 11.90 -1.80 26.94
CA HIS A 5 12.88 -1.09 27.75
C HIS A 5 13.67 -0.02 26.96
N ALA A 6 13.42 0.12 25.65
CA ALA A 6 14.13 1.03 24.75
C ALA A 6 13.37 2.35 24.53
N HIS A 7 13.00 3.08 25.58
CA HIS A 7 12.18 4.29 25.50
C HIS A 7 12.96 5.60 25.73
N GLN A 8 14.26 5.57 25.90
CA GLN A 8 15.11 6.78 26.10
C GLN A 8 14.55 7.78 27.12
N GLY A 9 13.81 7.31 28.15
CA GLY A 9 13.25 8.13 29.22
C GLY A 9 11.94 8.87 28.93
N VAL A 10 11.46 8.84 27.68
CA VAL A 10 10.21 9.52 27.29
C VAL A 10 9.21 8.52 26.70
N ILE A 11 7.97 8.58 27.16
CA ILE A 11 6.84 7.81 26.60
C ILE A 11 5.72 8.81 26.29
N ALA A 12 5.31 8.87 25.01
CA ALA A 12 4.18 9.67 24.58
C ALA A 12 2.99 8.75 24.21
N PHE A 13 1.80 9.09 24.66
CA PHE A 13 0.56 8.52 24.18
C PHE A 13 0.02 9.44 23.08
N ALA A 14 0.08 9.00 21.84
CA ALA A 14 -0.52 9.69 20.71
C ALA A 14 -1.77 8.95 20.25
N ALA A 15 -2.80 9.67 19.81
CA ALA A 15 -3.91 9.08 19.11
C ALA A 15 -3.40 8.41 17.83
N VAL A 16 -3.83 7.19 17.56
CA VAL A 16 -3.60 6.55 16.27
C VAL A 16 -4.33 7.41 15.22
N ARG A 17 -3.65 7.75 14.13
CA ARG A 17 -4.25 8.50 13.03
C ARG A 17 -5.52 7.79 12.56
N GLU A 18 -6.60 8.53 12.40
CA GLU A 18 -7.85 7.99 11.85
C GLU A 18 -7.66 7.55 10.40
N TYR A 19 -8.35 6.48 10.03
CA TYR A 19 -8.42 6.05 8.63
C TYR A 19 -9.30 7.02 7.86
N VAL A 20 -8.94 7.26 6.63
CA VAL A 20 -9.71 8.07 5.68
C VAL A 20 -10.51 7.18 4.72
N SER A 21 -11.39 7.75 3.92
CA SER A 21 -12.02 7.05 2.81
C SER A 21 -11.11 7.03 1.57
N VAL A 22 -11.45 6.21 0.58
CA VAL A 22 -10.75 6.20 -0.72
C VAL A 22 -11.01 7.50 -1.47
N GLU A 23 -12.21 8.05 -1.34
CA GLU A 23 -12.61 9.35 -1.88
C GLU A 23 -11.74 10.50 -1.34
N ASP A 24 -11.42 10.48 -0.05
CA ASP A 24 -10.56 11.50 0.55
C ASP A 24 -9.15 11.49 -0.06
N ILE A 25 -8.60 10.28 -0.35
CA ILE A 25 -7.30 10.14 -1.02
C ILE A 25 -7.35 10.73 -2.44
N LEU A 26 -8.39 10.44 -3.19
CA LEU A 26 -8.57 10.95 -4.55
C LEU A 26 -8.81 12.46 -4.56
N ALA A 27 -9.58 12.97 -3.59
CA ALA A 27 -9.83 14.39 -3.43
C ALA A 27 -8.54 15.17 -3.08
N ASP A 28 -7.65 14.58 -2.26
CA ASP A 28 -6.35 15.19 -1.93
C ASP A 28 -5.47 15.33 -3.18
N ALA A 29 -5.42 14.30 -4.04
CA ALA A 29 -4.70 14.35 -5.32
C ALA A 29 -5.28 15.44 -6.25
N ALA A 30 -6.61 15.49 -6.36
CA ALA A 30 -7.30 16.48 -7.17
C ALA A 30 -7.06 17.92 -6.67
N ALA A 31 -7.08 18.13 -5.35
CA ALA A 31 -6.82 19.44 -4.74
C ALA A 31 -5.39 19.94 -5.01
N LYS A 32 -4.44 19.02 -5.17
CA LYS A 32 -3.05 19.31 -5.54
C LYS A 32 -2.84 19.45 -7.06
N ASN A 33 -3.90 19.23 -7.85
CA ASN A 33 -3.82 19.15 -9.32
C ASN A 33 -2.81 18.09 -9.78
N GLU A 34 -2.72 16.97 -9.07
CA GLU A 34 -1.82 15.85 -9.33
C GLU A 34 -2.60 14.62 -9.76
N LYS A 35 -1.97 13.76 -10.55
CA LYS A 35 -2.52 12.45 -10.89
C LYS A 35 -2.39 11.54 -9.68
N PRO A 36 -3.46 10.85 -9.23
CA PRO A 36 -3.37 10.01 -8.06
C PRO A 36 -2.37 8.86 -8.27
N LEU A 37 -1.46 8.72 -7.32
CA LEU A 37 -0.62 7.55 -7.12
C LEU A 37 -1.01 6.91 -5.80
N ILE A 38 -1.52 5.68 -5.85
CA ILE A 38 -2.06 4.97 -4.70
C ILE A 38 -1.35 3.63 -4.54
N VAL A 39 -1.05 3.25 -3.31
CA VAL A 39 -0.53 1.91 -3.01
C VAL A 39 -1.64 1.09 -2.34
N VAL A 40 -1.94 -0.08 -2.89
CA VAL A 40 -2.92 -1.02 -2.35
C VAL A 40 -2.17 -2.22 -1.78
N CYS A 41 -2.35 -2.51 -0.49
CA CYS A 41 -1.71 -3.63 0.18
C CYS A 41 -2.69 -4.80 0.29
N ASP A 42 -2.40 -5.92 -0.35
CA ASP A 42 -3.19 -7.14 -0.27
C ASP A 42 -2.54 -8.16 0.66
N GLU A 43 -3.24 -8.50 1.75
CA GLU A 43 -2.84 -9.49 2.75
C GLU A 43 -1.46 -9.25 3.43
N ILE A 44 -0.99 -8.01 3.50
CA ILE A 44 0.23 -7.67 4.25
C ILE A 44 -0.05 -7.80 5.75
N SER A 45 0.45 -8.86 6.37
CA SER A 45 0.22 -9.20 7.79
C SER A 45 1.33 -8.76 8.73
N ASP A 46 2.56 -8.58 8.22
CA ASP A 46 3.70 -8.12 9.01
C ASP A 46 3.69 -6.59 9.14
N PRO A 47 3.70 -6.05 10.39
CA PRO A 47 3.74 -4.61 10.61
C PRO A 47 5.05 -3.96 10.13
N HIS A 48 6.16 -4.70 10.04
CA HIS A 48 7.41 -4.16 9.51
C HIS A 48 7.32 -3.96 8.01
N ASN A 49 6.75 -4.91 7.28
CA ASN A 49 6.53 -4.81 5.84
C ASN A 49 5.53 -3.67 5.52
N LEU A 50 4.38 -3.62 6.22
CA LEU A 50 3.45 -2.51 6.02
C LEU A 50 4.10 -1.15 6.30
N GLY A 51 4.90 -1.04 7.36
CA GLY A 51 5.59 0.21 7.66
C GLY A 51 6.63 0.59 6.60
N ALA A 52 7.36 -0.37 6.05
CA ALA A 52 8.31 -0.14 4.96
C ALA A 52 7.59 0.33 3.68
N ILE A 53 6.48 -0.32 3.32
CA ILE A 53 5.63 0.08 2.18
C ILE A 53 5.10 1.51 2.37
N ILE A 54 4.54 1.83 3.53
CA ILE A 54 4.02 3.17 3.84
C ILE A 54 5.12 4.22 3.74
N ARG A 55 6.32 3.93 4.27
CA ARG A 55 7.46 4.84 4.18
C ARG A 55 7.87 5.08 2.73
N THR A 56 7.98 4.01 1.95
CA THR A 56 8.34 4.10 0.53
C THR A 56 7.29 4.86 -0.26
N ALA A 57 6.01 4.55 -0.06
CA ALA A 57 4.88 5.25 -0.67
C ALA A 57 4.91 6.76 -0.38
N TYR A 58 5.12 7.13 0.89
CA TYR A 58 5.24 8.53 1.29
C TYR A 58 6.41 9.24 0.61
N CYS A 59 7.59 8.62 0.62
CA CYS A 59 8.79 9.19 -0.01
C CYS A 59 8.67 9.27 -1.54
N ALA A 60 7.90 8.38 -2.17
CA ALA A 60 7.63 8.39 -3.61
C ALA A 60 6.52 9.38 -4.01
N GLY A 61 5.92 10.09 -3.06
CA GLY A 61 4.84 11.06 -3.33
C GLY A 61 3.48 10.42 -3.57
N ALA A 62 3.24 9.19 -3.07
CA ALA A 62 1.93 8.59 -3.15
C ALA A 62 0.90 9.38 -2.31
N HIS A 63 -0.32 9.50 -2.83
CA HIS A 63 -1.41 10.24 -2.20
C HIS A 63 -2.08 9.46 -1.08
N GLY A 64 -1.96 8.14 -1.07
CA GLY A 64 -2.49 7.32 -0.01
C GLY A 64 -2.13 5.85 -0.13
N VAL A 65 -2.42 5.13 0.97
CA VAL A 65 -2.27 3.67 1.06
C VAL A 65 -3.62 3.06 1.41
N ILE A 66 -4.01 2.01 0.72
CA ILE A 66 -5.24 1.26 0.97
C ILE A 66 -4.89 -0.09 1.57
N ILE A 67 -5.50 -0.42 2.71
CA ILE A 67 -5.30 -1.70 3.40
C ILE A 67 -6.63 -2.41 3.66
N PRO A 68 -6.68 -3.74 3.76
CA PRO A 68 -7.90 -4.46 4.08
C PRO A 68 -8.23 -4.38 5.58
N LYS A 69 -9.53 -4.48 5.92
CA LYS A 69 -10.00 -4.63 7.32
C LYS A 69 -9.67 -6.00 7.90
N ARG A 70 -9.58 -7.01 7.05
CA ARG A 70 -9.30 -8.42 7.42
C ARG A 70 -8.11 -8.92 6.60
N ARG A 71 -7.40 -9.93 7.12
CA ARG A 71 -6.23 -10.54 6.49
C ARG A 71 -5.06 -9.57 6.25
N GLY A 72 -4.95 -8.54 7.06
CA GLY A 72 -3.85 -7.58 7.01
C GLY A 72 -3.69 -6.86 8.34
N VAL A 73 -2.50 -6.35 8.57
CA VAL A 73 -2.20 -5.54 9.76
C VAL A 73 -2.74 -4.12 9.57
N GLY A 74 -3.27 -3.54 10.65
CA GLY A 74 -3.67 -2.13 10.67
C GLY A 74 -2.54 -1.20 11.14
N LEU A 75 -2.85 0.08 11.27
CA LEU A 75 -1.94 1.09 11.84
C LEU A 75 -1.73 0.82 13.34
N THR A 76 -0.64 0.16 13.66
CA THR A 76 -0.19 -0.14 15.03
C THR A 76 1.03 0.67 15.39
N SER A 77 1.40 0.72 16.67
CA SER A 77 2.66 1.37 17.10
C SER A 77 3.90 0.79 16.41
N ALA A 78 3.88 -0.50 16.07
CA ALA A 78 4.95 -1.15 15.31
C ALA A 78 5.04 -0.62 13.87
N VAL A 79 3.89 -0.40 13.20
CA VAL A 79 3.83 0.21 11.86
C VAL A 79 4.32 1.66 11.90
N PHE A 80 3.92 2.45 12.89
CA PHE A 80 4.42 3.82 13.05
C PHE A 80 5.94 3.85 13.23
N LYS A 81 6.48 2.93 14.02
CA LYS A 81 7.93 2.82 14.23
C LYS A 81 8.66 2.38 12.98
N SER A 82 8.19 1.32 12.29
CA SER A 82 8.85 0.78 11.09
C SER A 82 8.74 1.72 9.88
N SER A 83 7.66 2.52 9.81
CA SER A 83 7.52 3.58 8.79
C SER A 83 8.36 4.83 9.07
N ALA A 84 9.15 4.87 10.15
CA ALA A 84 9.87 6.06 10.60
C ALA A 84 8.97 7.30 10.73
N GLY A 85 7.70 7.11 11.12
CA GLY A 85 6.70 8.16 11.27
C GLY A 85 5.91 8.52 10.02
N ALA A 86 6.24 8.00 8.84
CA ALA A 86 5.53 8.29 7.59
C ALA A 86 4.03 7.99 7.68
N ALA A 87 3.63 6.98 8.45
CA ALA A 87 2.22 6.64 8.71
C ALA A 87 1.41 7.77 9.37
N ALA A 88 2.06 8.76 9.98
CA ALA A 88 1.39 9.95 10.51
C ALA A 88 1.09 11.01 9.43
N HIS A 89 1.70 10.92 8.27
CA HIS A 89 1.67 11.96 7.22
C HIS A 89 0.90 11.53 5.98
N ILE A 90 1.00 10.28 5.55
CA ILE A 90 0.27 9.78 4.39
C ILE A 90 -1.15 9.33 4.77
N PRO A 91 -2.20 9.68 3.99
CA PRO A 91 -3.54 9.13 4.17
C PRO A 91 -3.58 7.61 4.04
N VAL A 92 -4.26 6.93 4.96
CA VAL A 92 -4.46 5.48 4.91
C VAL A 92 -5.96 5.16 4.94
N ALA A 93 -6.47 4.51 3.91
CA ALA A 93 -7.83 4.00 3.87
C ALA A 93 -7.87 2.54 4.30
N ARG A 94 -8.92 2.15 5.06
CA ARG A 94 -9.10 0.78 5.51
C ARG A 94 -10.43 0.23 5.02
N VAL A 95 -10.38 -0.67 4.03
CA VAL A 95 -11.56 -1.11 3.28
C VAL A 95 -12.01 -2.52 3.66
N ALA A 96 -13.30 -2.79 3.50
CA ALA A 96 -13.87 -4.11 3.82
C ALA A 96 -13.56 -5.15 2.73
N ASN A 97 -13.49 -4.72 1.45
CA ASN A 97 -13.31 -5.57 0.28
C ASN A 97 -12.40 -4.88 -0.73
N LEU A 98 -11.16 -5.37 -0.86
CA LEU A 98 -10.19 -4.83 -1.81
C LEU A 98 -10.62 -5.00 -3.27
N ALA A 99 -11.24 -6.13 -3.63
CA ALA A 99 -11.67 -6.37 -5.00
C ALA A 99 -12.73 -5.35 -5.44
N SER A 100 -13.70 -5.02 -4.57
CA SER A 100 -14.67 -3.95 -4.86
C SER A 100 -14.01 -2.58 -4.92
N THR A 101 -13.02 -2.34 -4.06
CA THR A 101 -12.26 -1.07 -4.08
C THR A 101 -11.45 -0.91 -5.36
N VAL A 102 -10.90 -2.00 -5.91
CA VAL A 102 -10.23 -1.97 -7.22
C VAL A 102 -11.22 -1.56 -8.31
N ASP A 103 -12.42 -2.13 -8.35
CA ASP A 103 -13.45 -1.71 -9.33
C ASP A 103 -13.78 -0.22 -9.18
N GLU A 104 -13.96 0.25 -7.95
CA GLU A 104 -14.24 1.65 -7.66
C GLU A 104 -13.13 2.61 -8.12
N LEU A 105 -11.86 2.25 -7.93
CA LEU A 105 -10.73 3.01 -8.45
C LEU A 105 -10.75 3.09 -9.97
N LYS A 106 -11.04 1.99 -10.65
CA LYS A 106 -11.16 1.91 -12.12
C LYS A 106 -12.29 2.78 -12.65
N GLU A 107 -13.46 2.76 -12.01
CA GLU A 107 -14.59 3.63 -12.36
C GLU A 107 -14.25 5.12 -12.24
N LYS A 108 -13.31 5.46 -11.34
CA LYS A 108 -12.78 6.82 -11.16
C LYS A 108 -11.59 7.14 -12.08
N GLY A 109 -11.27 6.26 -13.04
CA GLY A 109 -10.23 6.46 -14.04
C GLY A 109 -8.80 6.19 -13.55
N VAL A 110 -8.64 5.45 -12.46
CA VAL A 110 -7.32 5.03 -11.96
C VAL A 110 -6.97 3.65 -12.52
N TRP A 111 -5.86 3.53 -13.22
CA TRP A 111 -5.33 2.26 -13.71
C TRP A 111 -4.73 1.43 -12.59
N VAL A 112 -5.09 0.15 -12.52
CA VAL A 112 -4.66 -0.74 -11.43
C VAL A 112 -3.63 -1.74 -11.93
N TYR A 113 -2.43 -1.66 -11.37
CA TYR A 113 -1.27 -2.50 -11.67
C TYR A 113 -1.04 -3.49 -10.52
N GLY A 114 -1.30 -4.77 -10.78
CA GLY A 114 -1.01 -5.84 -9.84
C GLY A 114 0.45 -6.31 -9.97
N THR A 115 1.18 -6.39 -8.86
CA THR A 115 2.54 -6.95 -8.86
C THR A 115 2.48 -8.47 -8.69
N ALA A 116 2.95 -9.21 -9.69
CA ALA A 116 2.95 -10.67 -9.67
C ALA A 116 4.22 -11.20 -10.36
N ALA A 117 4.73 -12.35 -9.90
CA ALA A 117 5.92 -12.97 -10.51
C ALA A 117 5.67 -13.36 -11.98
N GLU A 118 4.43 -13.75 -12.28
CA GLU A 118 3.95 -14.15 -13.61
C GLU A 118 3.44 -12.96 -14.44
N GLY A 119 3.73 -11.73 -14.03
CA GLY A 119 3.31 -10.52 -14.73
C GLY A 119 3.81 -10.53 -16.18
N THR A 120 2.91 -10.22 -17.11
CA THR A 120 3.17 -10.24 -18.56
C THR A 120 3.99 -9.04 -19.04
N THR A 121 4.07 -8.00 -18.22
CA THR A 121 4.80 -6.76 -18.53
C THR A 121 5.83 -6.50 -17.43
N PHE A 122 7.05 -6.15 -17.81
CA PHE A 122 8.00 -5.70 -16.82
C PHE A 122 7.62 -4.33 -16.27
N LEU A 123 7.82 -4.12 -14.97
CA LEU A 123 7.49 -2.85 -14.31
C LEU A 123 8.12 -1.64 -15.01
N TYR A 124 9.33 -1.81 -15.57
CA TYR A 124 10.07 -0.75 -16.26
C TYR A 124 9.48 -0.37 -17.62
N ASP A 125 8.64 -1.24 -18.19
CA ASP A 125 7.97 -1.03 -19.48
C ASP A 125 6.53 -0.57 -19.31
N ALA A 126 6.02 -0.53 -18.05
CA ALA A 126 4.68 -0.09 -17.74
C ALA A 126 4.56 1.44 -17.78
N ASP A 127 3.49 1.94 -18.38
CA ASP A 127 3.18 3.37 -18.36
C ASP A 127 2.51 3.78 -17.05
N LEU A 128 3.29 4.21 -16.08
CA LEU A 128 2.84 4.71 -14.78
C LEU A 128 2.69 6.23 -14.73
N LYS A 129 2.68 6.92 -15.87
CA LYS A 129 2.58 8.40 -15.93
C LYS A 129 1.15 8.91 -15.73
N GLY A 130 0.15 8.04 -15.81
CA GLY A 130 -1.26 8.32 -15.56
C GLY A 130 -1.66 8.20 -14.09
N PRO A 131 -2.97 8.37 -13.78
CA PRO A 131 -3.53 7.97 -12.51
C PRO A 131 -3.28 6.48 -12.28
N ALA A 132 -2.62 6.10 -11.19
CA ALA A 132 -2.19 4.72 -10.97
C ALA A 132 -2.41 4.23 -9.54
N ALA A 133 -2.82 2.98 -9.41
CA ALA A 133 -2.81 2.23 -8.16
C ALA A 133 -1.92 0.98 -8.32
N ILE A 134 -0.94 0.83 -7.45
CA ILE A 134 -0.02 -0.31 -7.45
C ILE A 134 -0.43 -1.26 -6.33
N VAL A 135 -0.80 -2.50 -6.69
CA VAL A 135 -1.15 -3.53 -5.72
C VAL A 135 0.09 -4.32 -5.34
N ILE A 136 0.44 -4.29 -4.06
CA ILE A 136 1.52 -5.06 -3.45
C ILE A 136 0.89 -6.15 -2.60
N CYS A 137 1.35 -7.38 -2.75
CA CYS A 137 0.84 -8.55 -2.05
C CYS A 137 1.86 -9.15 -1.08
N SER A 138 1.39 -10.08 -0.23
CA SER A 138 2.25 -10.82 0.67
C SER A 138 3.20 -11.75 -0.07
N GLU A 139 4.39 -11.97 0.49
CA GLU A 139 5.46 -12.78 -0.09
C GLU A 139 5.10 -14.27 -0.23
N GLY A 140 4.22 -14.78 0.63
CA GLY A 140 3.91 -16.22 0.70
C GLY A 140 2.71 -16.65 -0.15
N SER A 141 1.57 -15.97 -0.03
CA SER A 141 0.32 -16.32 -0.70
C SER A 141 0.14 -15.63 -2.06
N GLY A 142 0.96 -14.63 -2.35
CA GLY A 142 0.76 -13.79 -3.52
C GLY A 142 -0.49 -12.91 -3.40
N MET A 143 -0.98 -12.42 -4.53
CA MET A 143 -2.19 -11.59 -4.61
C MET A 143 -3.44 -12.47 -4.53
N GLY A 144 -4.44 -12.01 -3.81
CA GLY A 144 -5.74 -12.69 -3.76
C GLY A 144 -6.36 -12.79 -5.15
N ARG A 145 -6.89 -13.98 -5.51
CA ARG A 145 -7.41 -14.28 -6.86
C ARG A 145 -8.36 -13.20 -7.38
N LEU A 146 -9.32 -12.76 -6.56
CA LEU A 146 -10.31 -11.76 -6.98
C LEU A 146 -9.70 -10.37 -7.22
N VAL A 147 -8.66 -10.00 -6.48
CA VAL A 147 -7.94 -8.74 -6.69
C VAL A 147 -7.12 -8.83 -7.97
N LEU A 148 -6.42 -9.94 -8.17
CA LEU A 148 -5.61 -10.20 -9.36
C LEU A 148 -6.44 -10.16 -10.65
N GLU A 149 -7.62 -10.82 -10.66
CA GLU A 149 -8.54 -10.83 -11.81
C GLU A 149 -9.07 -9.43 -12.18
N LYS A 150 -9.07 -8.48 -11.25
CA LYS A 150 -9.58 -7.11 -11.44
C LYS A 150 -8.50 -6.10 -11.80
N CYS A 151 -7.23 -6.41 -11.65
CA CYS A 151 -6.14 -5.55 -12.10
C CYS A 151 -6.21 -5.35 -13.62
N ASP A 152 -5.92 -4.13 -14.08
CA ASP A 152 -5.86 -3.84 -15.51
C ASP A 152 -4.59 -4.41 -16.13
N PHE A 153 -3.49 -4.39 -15.38
CA PHE A 153 -2.19 -4.89 -15.78
C PHE A 153 -1.56 -5.73 -14.68
N LEU A 154 -0.87 -6.79 -15.08
CA LEU A 154 0.00 -7.55 -14.19
C LEU A 154 1.46 -7.26 -14.55
N VAL A 155 2.17 -6.64 -13.61
CA VAL A 155 3.56 -6.25 -13.78
C VAL A 155 4.49 -7.11 -12.94
N SER A 156 5.66 -7.38 -13.46
CA SER A 156 6.70 -8.14 -12.76
C SER A 156 8.02 -7.37 -12.70
N ILE A 157 8.81 -7.67 -11.67
CA ILE A 157 10.20 -7.22 -11.59
C ILE A 157 11.08 -8.37 -12.09
N PRO A 158 11.92 -8.15 -13.12
CA PRO A 158 12.78 -9.21 -13.66
C PRO A 158 13.81 -9.66 -12.62
N MET A 159 13.74 -10.92 -12.23
CA MET A 159 14.65 -11.52 -11.26
C MET A 159 15.78 -12.26 -11.97
N LYS A 160 17.04 -11.97 -11.61
CA LYS A 160 18.22 -12.57 -12.23
C LYS A 160 18.66 -13.90 -11.60
N ARG A 161 18.04 -14.34 -10.51
CA ARG A 161 18.42 -15.51 -9.73
C ARG A 161 17.20 -16.37 -9.40
N LEU A 162 17.43 -17.52 -8.77
CA LEU A 162 16.38 -18.49 -8.41
C LEU A 162 15.37 -18.00 -7.36
N ILE A 163 15.73 -17.00 -6.55
CA ILE A 163 14.81 -16.38 -5.62
C ILE A 163 13.87 -15.49 -6.43
N SER A 164 12.57 -15.77 -6.33
CA SER A 164 11.51 -15.16 -7.16
C SER A 164 10.78 -14.00 -6.48
N SER A 165 11.14 -13.66 -5.24
CA SER A 165 10.49 -12.57 -4.50
C SER A 165 11.50 -11.63 -3.85
N LEU A 166 11.12 -10.38 -3.74
CA LEU A 166 11.76 -9.38 -2.90
C LEU A 166 10.93 -9.19 -1.64
N ASN A 167 11.54 -8.68 -0.59
CA ASN A 167 10.78 -8.26 0.59
C ASN A 167 9.86 -7.09 0.24
N ALA A 168 8.64 -7.10 0.76
CA ALA A 168 7.64 -6.05 0.56
C ALA A 168 7.98 -4.76 1.32
#